data_87187f1bff39431218735aa050e486c6
#
_entry.id   87187f1bff39431218735aa050e486c6
#
_cell.length_a   1.000
_cell.length_b   1.000
_cell.length_c   1.000
_cell.angle_alpha   90.00
_cell.angle_beta   90.00
_cell.angle_gamma   90.00
#
_symmetry.space_group_name_H-M   'P 1'
#
loop_
_entity.id
_entity.type
_entity.pdbx_description
1 polymer ?
#
loop_
_entity_poly.entity_id
_entity_poly.type
_entity_poly.pdbx_seq_one_letter_code
_entity_poly.pdbx_strand_id
1 'polypeptide(L)'
;GQTINHYYPTPLEAMSNPWIQWRVMLRKEHQGRAFDDIRKAGKKALDVLGMKTGLSHMEWFRRKDGSIAISEIAARPPGAQFTTLISRACDFDAIRAWAKLMIYDEPVSTDIKYTSGAAYLRGQGEGRVSHVEGLDVVRAKYADIITDVRIPKPGQEKSQSYEGEGFIILRHQDSKVVESALRDIVETVRVLLA
;
A
#
# COMPACT_ATOMS: atom_id res chain seq x y z
N GLY A 1 13.53 -5.04 10.28
CA GLY A 1 12.28 -4.36 10.62
C GLY A 1 11.07 -5.02 9.98
N GLN A 2 9.89 -4.66 10.42
CA GLN A 2 8.62 -5.17 9.91
C GLN A 2 7.62 -4.03 9.80
N THR A 3 6.89 -3.96 8.69
CA THR A 3 5.79 -3.02 8.50
C THR A 3 4.49 -3.78 8.30
N ILE A 4 3.37 -3.22 8.76
CA ILE A 4 2.05 -3.81 8.64
C ILE A 4 1.15 -2.83 7.88
N ASN A 5 0.52 -3.35 6.83
CA ASN A 5 -0.38 -2.59 5.97
C ASN A 5 -1.81 -3.11 6.11
N HIS A 6 -2.79 -2.21 6.05
CA HIS A 6 -4.21 -2.54 6.04
C HIS A 6 -4.87 -2.11 4.74
N TYR A 7 -5.69 -2.99 4.19
CA TYR A 7 -6.49 -2.76 2.99
C TYR A 7 -7.90 -2.30 3.34
N TYR A 8 -8.49 -1.46 2.48
CA TYR A 8 -9.87 -1.00 2.54
C TYR A 8 -10.44 -0.86 1.12
N PRO A 9 -11.37 -1.70 0.67
CA PRO A 9 -11.86 -2.92 1.33
C PRO A 9 -10.80 -4.02 1.41
N THR A 10 -11.20 -5.22 1.84
CA THR A 10 -10.28 -6.37 1.89
C THR A 10 -9.74 -6.71 0.49
N PRO A 11 -8.54 -7.32 0.38
CA PRO A 11 -8.00 -7.72 -0.92
C PRO A 11 -8.94 -8.61 -1.72
N LEU A 12 -9.60 -9.56 -1.07
CA LEU A 12 -10.57 -10.45 -1.73
C LEU A 12 -11.75 -9.67 -2.34
N GLU A 13 -12.28 -8.69 -1.62
CA GLU A 13 -13.37 -7.85 -2.11
C GLU A 13 -12.93 -6.94 -3.25
N ALA A 14 -11.76 -6.32 -3.14
CA ALA A 14 -11.20 -5.48 -4.20
C ALA A 14 -10.88 -6.28 -5.47
N MET A 15 -10.39 -7.51 -5.34
CA MET A 15 -10.10 -8.39 -6.49
C MET A 15 -11.36 -8.93 -7.14
N SER A 16 -12.40 -9.25 -6.37
CA SER A 16 -13.68 -9.76 -6.88
C SER A 16 -14.53 -8.68 -7.55
N ASN A 17 -14.20 -7.40 -7.34
CA ASN A 17 -14.97 -6.26 -7.83
C ASN A 17 -14.05 -5.26 -8.56
N PRO A 18 -13.75 -5.47 -9.85
CA PRO A 18 -12.77 -4.66 -10.60
C PRO A 18 -13.09 -3.16 -10.68
N TRP A 19 -14.32 -2.77 -10.40
CA TRP A 19 -14.77 -1.37 -10.40
C TRP A 19 -14.60 -0.64 -9.06
N ILE A 20 -14.29 -1.36 -7.97
CA ILE A 20 -14.12 -0.75 -6.65
C ILE A 20 -12.73 -0.14 -6.56
N GLN A 21 -12.66 1.17 -6.35
CA GLN A 21 -11.44 1.84 -5.93
C GLN A 21 -11.11 1.43 -4.50
N TRP A 22 -9.84 1.21 -4.21
CA TRP A 22 -9.42 0.71 -2.91
C TRP A 22 -8.25 1.52 -2.37
N ARG A 23 -7.98 1.36 -1.09
CA ARG A 23 -6.90 2.06 -0.41
C ARG A 23 -6.14 1.13 0.51
N VAL A 24 -4.88 1.46 0.74
CA VAL A 24 -4.02 0.77 1.70
C VAL A 24 -3.33 1.78 2.60
N MET A 25 -3.11 1.40 3.85
CA MET A 25 -2.42 2.24 4.82
C MET A 25 -1.33 1.47 5.56
N LEU A 26 -0.16 2.08 5.66
CA LEU A 26 0.90 1.74 6.59
C LEU A 26 0.78 2.70 7.78
N ARG A 27 0.19 2.23 8.89
CA ARG A 27 -0.06 3.05 10.08
C ARG A 27 1.13 3.02 11.04
N LYS A 28 1.50 4.18 11.55
CA LYS A 28 2.54 4.32 12.58
C LYS A 28 2.18 3.54 13.85
N GLU A 29 0.91 3.54 14.27
CA GLU A 29 0.41 2.89 15.46
C GLU A 29 0.52 1.36 15.43
N HIS A 30 0.64 0.75 14.24
CA HIS A 30 0.81 -0.69 14.10
C HIS A 30 2.20 -1.20 14.51
N GLN A 31 3.09 -0.30 14.93
CA GLN A 31 4.34 -0.68 15.58
C GLN A 31 4.16 -1.09 17.06
N GLY A 32 2.99 -0.83 17.64
CA GLY A 32 2.64 -1.20 19.01
C GLY A 32 2.49 -2.70 19.26
N ARG A 33 2.43 -3.08 20.55
CA ARG A 33 2.36 -4.47 21.01
C ARG A 33 1.15 -5.28 20.52
N ALA A 34 0.08 -4.60 20.11
CA ALA A 34 -1.12 -5.24 19.57
C ALA A 34 -0.87 -6.12 18.34
N PHE A 35 0.29 -5.98 17.70
CA PHE A 35 0.69 -6.73 16.51
C PHE A 35 1.92 -7.63 16.75
N ASP A 36 2.31 -7.87 18.01
CA ASP A 36 3.46 -8.72 18.31
C ASP A 36 3.25 -10.18 17.94
N ASP A 37 2.02 -10.66 17.98
CA ASP A 37 1.65 -12.00 17.58
C ASP A 37 1.92 -12.26 16.09
N ILE A 38 1.51 -11.33 15.20
CA ILE A 38 1.79 -11.45 13.78
C ILE A 38 3.28 -11.30 13.46
N ARG A 39 4.00 -10.41 14.18
CA ARG A 39 5.46 -10.29 14.02
C ARG A 39 6.16 -11.58 14.39
N LYS A 40 5.76 -12.23 15.50
CA LYS A 40 6.28 -13.53 15.92
C LYS A 40 5.96 -14.64 14.92
N ALA A 41 4.71 -14.67 14.40
CA ALA A 41 4.29 -15.63 13.40
C ALA A 41 5.09 -15.46 12.10
N GLY A 42 5.26 -14.23 11.62
CA GLY A 42 6.04 -13.92 10.42
C GLY A 42 7.52 -14.31 10.59
N LYS A 43 8.14 -13.95 11.73
CA LYS A 43 9.51 -14.37 11.99
C LYS A 43 9.67 -15.89 12.00
N LYS A 44 8.78 -16.61 12.71
CA LYS A 44 8.79 -18.06 12.74
C LYS A 44 8.67 -18.69 11.36
N ALA A 45 7.76 -18.15 10.52
CA ALA A 45 7.57 -18.63 9.17
C ALA A 45 8.82 -18.44 8.29
N LEU A 46 9.47 -17.28 8.37
CA LEU A 46 10.72 -17.00 7.65
C LEU A 46 11.86 -17.90 8.13
N ASP A 47 11.99 -18.11 9.44
CA ASP A 47 13.00 -19.00 10.03
C ASP A 47 12.82 -20.45 9.52
N VAL A 48 11.58 -20.97 9.50
CA VAL A 48 11.27 -22.33 9.00
C VAL A 48 11.54 -22.47 7.50
N LEU A 49 11.29 -21.39 6.73
CA LEU A 49 11.57 -21.35 5.29
C LEU A 49 13.06 -21.09 4.96
N GLY A 50 13.91 -20.94 5.99
CA GLY A 50 15.35 -20.76 5.83
C GLY A 50 15.77 -19.37 5.33
N MET A 51 14.89 -18.38 5.38
CA MET A 51 15.24 -17.03 4.97
C MET A 51 16.11 -16.35 6.02
N LYS A 52 17.33 -15.94 5.63
CA LYS A 52 18.30 -15.28 6.53
C LYS A 52 18.30 -13.77 6.34
N THR A 53 18.56 -13.30 5.13
CA THR A 53 18.69 -11.89 4.78
C THR A 53 17.83 -11.59 3.56
N GLY A 54 17.17 -10.45 3.55
CA GLY A 54 16.40 -9.99 2.39
C GLY A 54 15.10 -9.27 2.79
N LEU A 55 14.33 -8.92 1.78
CA LEU A 55 12.99 -8.36 1.92
C LEU A 55 11.97 -9.45 1.61
N SER A 56 10.98 -9.61 2.49
CA SER A 56 9.87 -10.53 2.28
C SER A 56 8.53 -9.79 2.30
N HIS A 57 7.60 -10.30 1.54
CA HIS A 57 6.20 -9.92 1.58
C HIS A 57 5.39 -11.08 2.14
N MET A 58 4.50 -10.82 3.08
CA MET A 58 3.65 -11.82 3.70
C MET A 58 2.21 -11.33 3.75
N GLU A 59 1.29 -12.17 3.31
CA GLU A 59 -0.14 -11.98 3.48
C GLU A 59 -0.67 -12.83 4.62
N TRP A 60 -1.55 -12.26 5.45
CA TRP A 60 -2.06 -12.91 6.65
C TRP A 60 -3.47 -12.45 7.00
N PHE A 61 -4.16 -13.30 7.75
CA PHE A 61 -5.49 -13.03 8.24
C PHE A 61 -5.55 -13.25 9.75
N ARG A 62 -6.28 -12.39 10.45
CA ARG A 62 -6.70 -12.65 11.82
C ARG A 62 -8.06 -13.33 11.79
N ARG A 63 -8.11 -14.59 12.25
CA ARG A 63 -9.36 -15.35 12.33
C ARG A 63 -10.27 -14.80 13.42
N LYS A 64 -11.54 -15.23 13.43
CA LYS A 64 -12.53 -14.81 14.44
C LYS A 64 -12.14 -15.20 15.87
N ASP A 65 -11.40 -16.29 16.04
CA ASP A 65 -10.87 -16.76 17.32
C ASP A 65 -9.58 -16.02 17.75
N GLY A 66 -9.13 -15.03 16.98
CA GLY A 66 -7.93 -14.25 17.20
C GLY A 66 -6.65 -14.89 16.68
N SER A 67 -6.66 -16.14 16.24
CA SER A 67 -5.48 -16.81 15.68
C SER A 67 -5.04 -16.20 14.36
N ILE A 68 -3.74 -16.33 14.03
CA ILE A 68 -3.14 -15.84 12.78
C ILE A 68 -3.10 -16.98 11.76
N ALA A 69 -3.56 -16.69 10.54
CA ALA A 69 -3.34 -17.52 9.36
C ALA A 69 -2.47 -16.78 8.36
N ILE A 70 -1.37 -17.38 7.94
CA ILE A 70 -0.53 -16.89 6.85
C ILE A 70 -1.01 -17.55 5.56
N SER A 71 -1.35 -16.76 4.55
CA SER A 71 -1.81 -17.25 3.25
C SER A 71 -0.67 -17.32 2.23
N GLU A 72 0.23 -16.35 2.26
CA GLU A 72 1.36 -16.27 1.34
C GLU A 72 2.59 -15.68 2.03
N ILE A 73 3.76 -16.20 1.66
CA ILE A 73 5.06 -15.61 1.95
C ILE A 73 5.91 -15.65 0.68
N ALA A 74 6.50 -14.51 0.32
CA ALA A 74 7.39 -14.39 -0.83
C ALA A 74 8.68 -13.65 -0.44
N ALA A 75 9.83 -14.18 -0.83
CA ALA A 75 11.16 -13.56 -0.62
C ALA A 75 11.45 -12.56 -1.75
N ARG A 76 10.70 -11.48 -1.81
CA ARG A 76 10.81 -10.41 -2.80
C ARG A 76 10.26 -9.08 -2.27
N PRO A 77 10.59 -7.94 -2.89
CA PRO A 77 9.86 -6.70 -2.66
C PRO A 77 8.37 -6.87 -2.97
N PRO A 78 7.47 -6.32 -2.15
CA PRO A 78 6.04 -6.30 -2.44
C PRO A 78 5.71 -5.39 -3.63
N GLY A 79 4.67 -5.76 -4.39
CA GLY A 79 4.07 -4.93 -5.42
C GLY A 79 3.23 -3.77 -4.86
N ALA A 80 2.27 -3.28 -5.68
CA ALA A 80 1.25 -2.32 -5.26
C ALA A 80 1.79 -1.11 -4.48
N GLN A 81 2.90 -0.54 -4.91
CA GLN A 81 3.52 0.64 -4.28
C GLN A 81 3.93 0.47 -2.80
N PHE A 82 3.92 -0.75 -2.23
CA PHE A 82 4.28 -0.95 -0.82
C PHE A 82 5.70 -0.48 -0.49
N THR A 83 6.66 -0.68 -1.40
CA THR A 83 8.02 -0.14 -1.23
C THR A 83 8.04 1.38 -1.19
N THR A 84 7.20 2.04 -1.98
CA THR A 84 6.99 3.49 -1.94
C THR A 84 6.36 3.90 -0.61
N LEU A 85 5.33 3.20 -0.13
CA LEU A 85 4.72 3.47 1.18
C LEU A 85 5.74 3.35 2.31
N ILE A 86 6.58 2.31 2.32
CA ILE A 86 7.66 2.15 3.29
C ILE A 86 8.63 3.33 3.19
N SER A 87 9.01 3.72 1.98
CA SER A 87 9.92 4.86 1.77
C SER A 87 9.35 6.15 2.35
N ARG A 88 8.05 6.43 2.12
CA ARG A 88 7.38 7.64 2.61
C ARG A 88 7.13 7.59 4.12
N ALA A 89 6.85 6.42 4.68
CA ALA A 89 6.63 6.25 6.12
C ALA A 89 7.93 6.37 6.93
N CYS A 90 9.03 5.84 6.42
CA CYS A 90 10.32 5.78 7.13
C CYS A 90 11.32 6.87 6.70
N ASP A 91 10.99 7.65 5.68
CA ASP A 91 11.80 8.77 5.15
C ASP A 91 13.16 8.32 4.60
N PHE A 92 13.17 7.22 3.84
CA PHE A 92 14.33 6.70 3.10
C PHE A 92 13.92 6.02 1.79
N ASP A 93 14.87 5.71 0.93
CA ASP A 93 14.63 4.94 -0.30
C ASP A 93 14.68 3.43 -0.01
N ALA A 94 13.51 2.79 0.07
CA ALA A 94 13.38 1.38 0.44
C ALA A 94 14.00 0.43 -0.61
N ILE A 95 13.93 0.76 -1.90
CA ILE A 95 14.53 -0.05 -2.97
C ILE A 95 16.04 0.02 -2.91
N ARG A 96 16.60 1.21 -2.77
CA ARG A 96 18.05 1.41 -2.60
C ARG A 96 18.56 0.72 -1.34
N ALA A 97 17.84 0.84 -0.22
CA ALA A 97 18.21 0.19 1.02
C ALA A 97 18.15 -1.35 0.91
N TRP A 98 17.15 -1.90 0.22
CA TRP A 98 17.10 -3.32 -0.09
C TRP A 98 18.28 -3.78 -0.97
N ALA A 99 18.62 -3.03 -2.01
CA ALA A 99 19.79 -3.35 -2.85
C ALA A 99 21.09 -3.36 -2.04
N LYS A 100 21.29 -2.38 -1.15
CA LYS A 100 22.46 -2.32 -0.26
C LYS A 100 22.49 -3.49 0.73
N LEU A 101 21.34 -3.85 1.32
CA LEU A 101 21.23 -5.02 2.17
C LEU A 101 21.66 -6.29 1.44
N MET A 102 21.20 -6.49 0.20
CA MET A 102 21.50 -7.70 -0.59
C MET A 102 22.95 -7.79 -1.09
N ILE A 103 23.60 -6.65 -1.34
CA ILE A 103 24.95 -6.59 -1.90
C ILE A 103 26.01 -6.49 -0.81
N TYR A 104 25.77 -5.68 0.22
CA TYR A 104 26.75 -5.29 1.24
C TYR A 104 26.39 -5.74 2.65
N ASP A 105 25.26 -6.44 2.82
CA ASP A 105 24.71 -6.84 4.14
C ASP A 105 24.51 -5.64 5.09
N GLU A 106 24.28 -4.44 4.53
CA GLU A 106 24.01 -3.23 5.31
C GLU A 106 22.63 -3.32 5.99
N PRO A 107 22.52 -3.25 7.32
CA PRO A 107 21.24 -3.35 8.00
C PRO A 107 20.37 -2.12 7.71
N VAL A 108 19.07 -2.37 7.54
CA VAL A 108 18.07 -1.32 7.28
C VAL A 108 17.29 -1.02 8.55
N SER A 109 17.30 0.24 9.00
CA SER A 109 16.39 0.70 10.04
C SER A 109 15.03 1.03 9.45
N THR A 110 13.96 0.52 10.06
CA THR A 110 12.56 0.78 9.66
C THR A 110 11.84 1.56 10.75
N ASP A 111 12.42 2.67 11.18
CA ASP A 111 11.74 3.61 12.08
C ASP A 111 10.64 4.34 11.33
N ILE A 112 9.38 4.06 11.69
CA ILE A 112 8.21 4.64 11.03
C ILE A 112 7.90 6.01 11.63
N LYS A 113 8.20 7.06 10.87
CA LYS A 113 8.00 8.46 11.25
C LYS A 113 6.60 8.96 10.91
N TYR A 114 6.03 8.48 9.82
CA TYR A 114 4.74 8.91 9.28
C TYR A 114 3.82 7.71 9.05
N THR A 115 2.52 7.93 9.12
CA THR A 115 1.57 7.07 8.42
C THR A 115 1.60 7.44 6.94
N SER A 116 1.71 6.44 6.07
CA SER A 116 1.59 6.59 4.63
C SER A 116 0.43 5.76 4.10
N GLY A 117 -0.13 6.14 2.97
CA GLY A 117 -1.19 5.37 2.35
C GLY A 117 -1.35 5.68 0.87
N ALA A 118 -1.92 4.74 0.15
CA ALA A 118 -2.24 4.85 -1.27
C ALA A 118 -3.72 4.66 -1.53
N ALA A 119 -4.28 5.51 -2.38
CA ALA A 119 -5.56 5.33 -3.04
C ALA A 119 -5.31 4.85 -4.47
N TYR A 120 -5.90 3.72 -4.84
CA TYR A 120 -5.79 3.15 -6.18
C TYR A 120 -7.04 3.50 -6.99
N LEU A 121 -6.81 4.11 -8.14
CA LEU A 121 -7.84 4.66 -9.00
C LEU A 121 -8.19 3.63 -10.08
N ARG A 122 -9.43 3.15 -10.07
CA ARG A 122 -9.90 2.12 -11.01
C ARG A 122 -10.96 2.68 -11.94
N GLY A 123 -10.78 2.40 -13.22
CA GLY A 123 -11.66 2.84 -14.28
C GLY A 123 -13.05 2.23 -14.16
N GLN A 124 -14.07 3.07 -14.37
CA GLN A 124 -15.47 2.69 -14.39
C GLN A 124 -15.99 2.69 -15.81
N GLY A 125 -16.65 1.58 -16.22
CA GLY A 125 -17.10 1.35 -17.59
C GLY A 125 -16.18 0.39 -18.35
N GLU A 126 -16.28 0.44 -19.66
CA GLU A 126 -15.51 -0.38 -20.61
C GLU A 126 -14.73 0.54 -21.56
N GLY A 127 -13.73 -0.02 -22.26
CA GLY A 127 -12.98 0.71 -23.27
C GLY A 127 -11.69 1.32 -22.74
N ARG A 128 -11.41 2.56 -23.12
CA ARG A 128 -10.19 3.31 -22.80
C ARG A 128 -10.48 4.47 -21.85
N VAL A 129 -9.49 4.92 -21.12
CA VAL A 129 -9.63 6.12 -20.29
C VAL A 129 -10.04 7.30 -21.13
N SER A 130 -11.20 7.86 -20.83
CA SER A 130 -11.70 9.09 -21.42
C SER A 130 -11.14 10.31 -20.69
N HIS A 131 -11.40 10.41 -19.39
CA HIS A 131 -10.90 11.48 -18.53
C HIS A 131 -10.96 11.09 -17.05
N VAL A 132 -10.41 11.95 -16.21
CA VAL A 132 -10.42 11.80 -14.74
C VAL A 132 -11.05 13.02 -14.12
N GLU A 133 -12.09 12.82 -13.31
CA GLU A 133 -12.81 13.87 -12.59
C GLU A 133 -12.34 13.96 -11.12
N GLY A 134 -12.55 15.12 -10.48
CA GLY A 134 -12.34 15.33 -9.05
C GLY A 134 -10.89 15.52 -8.61
N LEU A 135 -9.92 15.49 -9.53
CA LEU A 135 -8.49 15.67 -9.19
C LEU A 135 -8.16 17.07 -8.67
N ASP A 136 -8.80 18.08 -9.21
CA ASP A 136 -8.64 19.48 -8.82
C ASP A 136 -9.09 19.70 -7.38
N VAL A 137 -10.23 19.12 -7.00
CA VAL A 137 -10.77 19.16 -5.63
C VAL A 137 -9.78 18.48 -4.65
N VAL A 138 -9.29 17.29 -5.00
CA VAL A 138 -8.33 16.55 -4.16
C VAL A 138 -7.01 17.30 -4.03
N ARG A 139 -6.49 17.85 -5.12
CA ARG A 139 -5.26 18.66 -5.10
C ARG A 139 -5.41 19.93 -4.27
N ALA A 140 -6.52 20.65 -4.41
CA ALA A 140 -6.77 21.84 -3.61
C ALA A 140 -6.83 21.56 -2.10
N LYS A 141 -7.35 20.37 -1.72
CA LYS A 141 -7.55 20.01 -0.31
C LYS A 141 -6.33 19.35 0.34
N TYR A 142 -5.53 18.59 -0.42
CA TYR A 142 -4.52 17.68 0.12
C TYR A 142 -3.11 17.86 -0.46
N ALA A 143 -2.84 18.97 -1.19
CA ALA A 143 -1.54 19.20 -1.82
C ALA A 143 -0.35 19.00 -0.87
N ASP A 144 -0.47 19.48 0.37
CA ASP A 144 0.62 19.48 1.35
C ASP A 144 1.00 18.08 1.87
N ILE A 145 0.12 17.11 1.72
CA ILE A 145 0.33 15.74 2.21
C ILE A 145 0.48 14.69 1.09
N ILE A 146 0.18 15.06 -0.16
CA ILE A 146 0.38 14.19 -1.32
C ILE A 146 1.88 14.12 -1.63
N THR A 147 2.40 12.90 -1.76
CA THR A 147 3.82 12.66 -2.05
C THR A 147 4.09 12.11 -3.44
N ASP A 148 3.19 11.27 -3.96
CA ASP A 148 3.35 10.63 -5.25
C ASP A 148 1.98 10.52 -5.95
N VAL A 149 1.98 10.72 -7.27
CA VAL A 149 0.77 10.70 -8.07
C VAL A 149 1.06 10.04 -9.42
N ARG A 150 0.23 9.08 -9.77
CA ARG A 150 0.14 8.54 -11.13
C ARG A 150 -1.30 8.65 -11.59
N ILE A 151 -1.54 9.55 -12.54
CA ILE A 151 -2.88 9.74 -13.13
C ILE A 151 -2.90 9.13 -14.53
N PRO A 152 -3.93 8.34 -14.86
CA PRO A 152 -4.06 7.77 -16.19
C PRO A 152 -4.28 8.86 -17.24
N LYS A 153 -3.81 8.60 -18.46
CA LYS A 153 -3.94 9.54 -19.58
C LYS A 153 -5.14 9.16 -20.44
N PRO A 154 -5.84 10.13 -21.04
CA PRO A 154 -6.85 9.85 -22.08
C PRO A 154 -6.29 8.93 -23.16
N GLY A 155 -7.10 7.93 -23.58
CA GLY A 155 -6.70 6.90 -24.54
C GLY A 155 -5.95 5.71 -23.96
N GLN A 156 -5.52 5.73 -22.68
CA GLN A 156 -4.91 4.59 -22.01
C GLN A 156 -5.89 3.41 -21.94
N GLU A 157 -5.42 2.20 -22.22
CA GLU A 157 -6.22 0.99 -22.08
C GLU A 157 -6.58 0.73 -20.61
N LYS A 158 -7.77 0.16 -20.38
CA LYS A 158 -8.20 -0.30 -19.05
C LYS A 158 -7.17 -1.27 -18.48
N SER A 159 -6.74 -1.04 -17.27
CA SER A 159 -5.79 -1.90 -16.59
C SER A 159 -6.42 -3.25 -16.24
N GLN A 160 -5.67 -4.31 -16.47
CA GLN A 160 -6.00 -5.66 -15.97
C GLN A 160 -5.46 -5.90 -14.55
N SER A 161 -4.67 -4.96 -14.04
CA SER A 161 -4.09 -5.04 -12.69
C SER A 161 -5.13 -4.61 -11.64
N TYR A 162 -5.04 -5.25 -10.47
CA TYR A 162 -5.81 -4.82 -9.29
C TYR A 162 -5.42 -3.41 -8.80
N GLU A 163 -4.26 -2.90 -9.18
CA GLU A 163 -3.84 -1.51 -8.90
C GLU A 163 -4.66 -0.48 -9.71
N GLY A 164 -5.30 -0.91 -10.80
CA GLY A 164 -6.06 -0.02 -11.67
C GLY A 164 -5.20 0.86 -12.56
N GLU A 165 -5.73 2.01 -12.97
CA GLU A 165 -5.13 2.91 -13.95
C GLU A 165 -4.12 3.86 -13.31
N GLY A 166 -4.27 4.15 -12.01
CA GLY A 166 -3.43 5.11 -11.32
C GLY A 166 -3.50 5.02 -9.81
N PHE A 167 -2.72 5.89 -9.16
CA PHE A 167 -2.72 5.98 -7.68
C PHE A 167 -2.36 7.39 -7.20
N ILE A 168 -2.76 7.67 -5.95
CA ILE A 168 -2.33 8.86 -5.20
C ILE A 168 -1.81 8.37 -3.85
N ILE A 169 -0.56 8.74 -3.51
CA ILE A 169 0.08 8.40 -2.25
C ILE A 169 0.19 9.65 -1.40
N LEU A 170 -0.13 9.50 -0.12
CA LEU A 170 0.00 10.56 0.87
C LEU A 170 0.77 10.09 2.09
N ARG A 171 1.29 11.06 2.86
CA ARG A 171 1.83 10.81 4.20
C ARG A 171 1.48 11.93 5.16
N HIS A 172 1.28 11.58 6.43
CA HIS A 172 1.11 12.54 7.53
C HIS A 172 1.47 11.89 8.87
N GLN A 173 1.81 12.69 9.89
CA GLN A 173 2.10 12.16 11.23
C GLN A 173 0.85 11.62 11.93
N ASP A 174 -0.29 12.24 11.71
CA ASP A 174 -1.59 11.79 12.20
C ASP A 174 -2.24 10.85 11.18
N SER A 175 -2.46 9.60 11.59
CA SER A 175 -3.09 8.56 10.75
C SER A 175 -4.54 8.84 10.41
N LYS A 176 -5.26 9.61 11.23
CA LYS A 176 -6.65 10.01 10.93
C LYS A 176 -6.72 10.96 9.74
N VAL A 177 -5.73 11.84 9.59
CA VAL A 177 -5.62 12.73 8.42
C VAL A 177 -5.43 11.92 7.16
N VAL A 178 -4.50 10.95 7.16
CA VAL A 178 -4.26 10.06 6.01
C VAL A 178 -5.51 9.24 5.69
N GLU A 179 -6.16 8.66 6.70
CA GLU A 179 -7.36 7.84 6.51
C GLU A 179 -8.53 8.63 5.90
N SER A 180 -8.78 9.84 6.42
CA SER A 180 -9.83 10.72 5.90
C SER A 180 -9.53 11.15 4.45
N ALA A 181 -8.29 11.55 4.17
CA ALA A 181 -7.88 11.96 2.85
C ALA A 181 -7.98 10.82 1.82
N LEU A 182 -7.55 9.61 2.17
CA LEU A 182 -7.67 8.45 1.29
C LEU A 182 -9.13 8.07 1.01
N ARG A 183 -10.02 8.21 1.99
CA ARG A 183 -11.46 8.02 1.81
C ARG A 183 -12.02 9.04 0.84
N ASP A 184 -11.76 10.31 1.08
CA ASP A 184 -12.21 11.40 0.21
C ASP A 184 -11.72 11.18 -1.24
N ILE A 185 -10.47 10.75 -1.42
CA ILE A 185 -9.89 10.51 -2.75
C ILE A 185 -10.66 9.43 -3.49
N VAL A 186 -10.88 8.25 -2.89
CA VAL A 186 -11.61 7.15 -3.57
C VAL A 186 -13.09 7.44 -3.78
N GLU A 187 -13.66 8.37 -3.02
CA GLU A 187 -15.04 8.83 -3.16
C GLU A 187 -15.19 9.97 -4.19
N THR A 188 -14.17 10.81 -4.36
CA THR A 188 -14.22 12.03 -5.19
C THR A 188 -13.66 11.78 -6.60
N VAL A 189 -12.51 11.10 -6.69
CA VAL A 189 -11.85 10.88 -7.99
C VAL A 189 -12.56 9.79 -8.76
N ARG A 190 -12.87 10.04 -10.03
CA ARG A 190 -13.46 9.07 -10.95
C ARG A 190 -12.62 8.96 -12.21
N VAL A 191 -12.23 7.75 -12.56
CA VAL A 191 -11.61 7.44 -13.85
C VAL A 191 -12.71 6.91 -14.77
N LEU A 192 -13.07 7.68 -15.79
CA LEU A 192 -14.12 7.34 -16.73
C LEU A 192 -13.53 6.69 -17.98
N LEU A 193 -14.15 5.60 -18.39
CA LEU A 193 -13.82 4.85 -19.60
C LEU A 193 -14.89 5.07 -20.67
N ALA A 194 -14.48 5.06 -21.93
CA ALA A 194 -15.35 5.16 -23.11
C ALA A 194 -14.78 4.34 -24.30
#